data_568d572815ac194563b82835271280a7
#
_entry.id   568d572815ac194563b82835271280a7
#
_cell.length_a   1.000
_cell.length_b   1.000
_cell.length_c   1.000
_cell.angle_alpha   90.00
_cell.angle_beta   90.00
_cell.angle_gamma   90.00
#
_symmetry.space_group_name_H-M   'P 1'
#
loop_
_entity.id
_entity.type
_entity.pdbx_description
1 polymer ?
#
loop_
_entity_poly.entity_id
_entity_poly.type
_entity_poly.pdbx_seq_one_letter_code
_entity_poly.pdbx_strand_id
1 'polypeptide(L)'
;MFDCVLPTRLARNGAIFTKAGRKNIKKSTNKLLDTPLEDDCLCECCQNYSAGYIHQLFKVSEILGYRLATIHNLFFLKQLMVNIRNSILNNTFNSFKNEFLSNYQPTNEIARMEQKKQWLKGRNII
;
A
#
# COMPACT_ATOMS: atom_id res chain seq x y z
N MET A 1 -4.92 8.99 19.94
CA MET A 1 -4.95 7.55 19.56
C MET A 1 -5.86 7.40 18.36
N PHE A 2 -5.47 6.59 17.38
CA PHE A 2 -6.27 6.30 16.18
C PHE A 2 -6.55 4.81 16.10
N ASP A 3 -7.77 4.45 15.73
CA ASP A 3 -8.17 3.09 15.42
C ASP A 3 -8.55 3.00 13.93
N CYS A 4 -7.99 2.04 13.21
CA CYS A 4 -8.22 1.90 11.78
C CYS A 4 -7.99 0.47 11.29
N VAL A 5 -9.00 -0.10 10.67
CA VAL A 5 -8.93 -1.42 10.01
C VAL A 5 -8.28 -1.36 8.62
N LEU A 6 -8.08 -0.17 8.08
CA LEU A 6 -7.67 0.04 6.68
C LEU A 6 -6.37 -0.71 6.29
N PRO A 7 -5.27 -0.66 7.07
CA PRO A 7 -4.02 -1.30 6.67
C PRO A 7 -4.14 -2.82 6.50
N THR A 8 -4.83 -3.48 7.40
CA THR A 8 -5.01 -4.94 7.38
C THR A 8 -6.02 -5.36 6.32
N ARG A 9 -7.11 -4.63 6.17
CA ARG A 9 -8.13 -4.89 5.15
C ARG A 9 -7.58 -4.72 3.74
N LEU A 10 -6.86 -3.63 3.48
CA LEU A 10 -6.24 -3.39 2.17
C LEU A 10 -5.15 -4.40 1.86
N ALA A 11 -4.34 -4.79 2.84
CA ALA A 11 -3.31 -5.81 2.67
C ALA A 11 -3.89 -7.14 2.17
N ARG A 12 -4.97 -7.60 2.76
CA ARG A 12 -5.66 -8.83 2.33
C ARG A 12 -6.19 -8.74 0.89
N ASN A 13 -6.49 -7.54 0.42
CA ASN A 13 -6.92 -7.31 -0.97
C ASN A 13 -5.75 -7.08 -1.93
N GLY A 14 -4.52 -7.10 -1.44
CA GLY A 14 -3.31 -6.89 -2.24
C GLY A 14 -2.95 -5.43 -2.46
N ALA A 15 -3.55 -4.51 -1.73
CA ALA A 15 -3.19 -3.10 -1.75
C ALA A 15 -2.10 -2.80 -0.73
N ILE A 16 -0.96 -2.32 -1.22
CA ILE A 16 0.25 -2.02 -0.45
C ILE A 16 0.42 -0.52 -0.35
N PHE A 17 0.68 -0.01 0.85
CA PHE A 17 1.06 1.39 1.06
C PHE A 17 2.52 1.62 0.69
N THR A 18 2.78 2.69 -0.05
CA THR A 18 4.13 3.18 -0.33
C THR A 18 4.18 4.70 -0.17
N LYS A 19 5.37 5.28 -0.12
CA LYS A 19 5.56 6.74 -0.08
C LYS A 19 4.95 7.45 -1.29
N ALA A 20 4.89 6.76 -2.44
CA ALA A 20 4.30 7.30 -3.66
C ALA A 20 2.78 7.07 -3.78
N GLY A 21 2.17 6.31 -2.88
CA GLY A 21 0.76 5.99 -2.89
C GLY A 21 0.47 4.49 -2.75
N ARG A 22 -0.72 4.07 -3.15
CA ARG A 22 -1.11 2.66 -3.08
C ARG A 22 -0.64 1.89 -4.32
N LYS A 23 -0.05 0.74 -4.09
CA LYS A 23 0.41 -0.20 -5.13
C LYS A 23 -0.40 -1.49 -5.04
N ASN A 24 -0.86 -2.00 -6.17
CA ASN A 24 -1.54 -3.30 -6.20
C ASN A 24 -0.54 -4.41 -6.52
N ILE A 25 -0.28 -5.27 -5.54
CA ILE A 25 0.68 -6.37 -5.68
C ILE A 25 0.24 -7.43 -6.70
N LYS A 26 -1.06 -7.54 -6.97
CA LYS A 26 -1.61 -8.53 -7.93
C LYS A 26 -1.36 -8.16 -9.40
N LYS A 27 -0.92 -6.94 -9.70
CA LYS A 27 -0.59 -6.54 -11.08
C LYS A 27 0.57 -7.36 -11.63
N SER A 28 0.45 -7.78 -12.88
CA SER A 28 1.46 -8.58 -13.59
C SER A 28 2.83 -7.90 -13.66
N THR A 29 2.90 -6.59 -13.59
CA THR A 29 4.15 -5.81 -13.52
C THR A 29 5.03 -6.18 -12.33
N ASN A 30 4.46 -6.74 -11.26
CA ASN A 30 5.21 -7.18 -10.08
C ASN A 30 5.79 -8.61 -10.21
N LYS A 31 5.39 -9.37 -11.23
CA LYS A 31 5.69 -10.81 -11.36
C LYS A 31 7.18 -11.15 -11.30
N LEU A 32 8.01 -10.33 -11.92
CA LEU A 32 9.45 -10.58 -12.05
C LEU A 32 10.31 -9.59 -11.24
N LEU A 33 9.70 -8.83 -10.33
CA LEU A 33 10.44 -7.87 -9.52
C LEU A 33 11.20 -8.58 -8.40
N ASP A 34 12.52 -8.53 -8.48
CA ASP A 34 13.43 -9.00 -7.42
C ASP A 34 13.78 -7.89 -6.41
N THR A 35 12.99 -6.86 -6.36
CA THR A 35 13.08 -5.75 -5.42
C THR A 35 12.02 -5.89 -4.32
N PRO A 36 12.22 -5.29 -3.13
CA PRO A 36 11.20 -5.28 -2.09
C PRO A 36 9.95 -4.52 -2.51
N LEU A 37 8.90 -4.56 -1.69
CA LEU A 37 7.67 -3.77 -1.92
C LEU A 37 7.97 -2.27 -1.95
N GLU A 38 8.90 -1.81 -1.14
CA GLU A 38 9.40 -0.44 -1.07
C GLU A 38 10.89 -0.47 -0.68
N ASP A 39 11.74 0.20 -1.46
CA ASP A 39 13.20 0.07 -1.37
C ASP A 39 13.77 0.47 -0.01
N ASP A 40 13.30 1.55 0.59
CA ASP A 40 13.80 2.07 1.86
C ASP A 40 13.03 1.53 3.09
N CYS A 41 12.18 0.54 2.91
CA CYS A 41 11.37 0.01 3.99
C CYS A 41 12.14 -0.99 4.87
N LEU A 42 12.15 -0.76 6.17
CA LEU A 42 12.83 -1.61 7.16
C LEU A 42 11.93 -2.69 7.77
N CYS A 43 10.72 -2.91 7.23
CA CYS A 43 9.85 -3.97 7.75
C CYS A 43 10.41 -5.36 7.43
N GLU A 44 10.04 -6.34 8.23
CA GLU A 44 10.44 -7.75 8.04
C GLU A 44 10.13 -8.26 6.62
N CYS A 45 9.00 -7.85 6.06
CA CYS A 45 8.61 -8.23 4.70
C CYS A 45 9.60 -7.74 3.65
N CYS A 46 9.93 -6.43 3.65
CA CYS A 46 10.81 -5.82 2.66
C CYS A 46 12.28 -6.24 2.82
N GLN A 47 12.69 -6.60 4.05
CA GLN A 47 14.06 -7.04 4.32
C GLN A 47 14.34 -8.48 3.85
N ASN A 48 13.32 -9.32 3.75
CA ASN A 48 13.50 -10.76 3.51
C ASN A 48 12.84 -11.27 2.22
N TYR A 49 11.92 -10.51 1.61
CA TYR A 49 11.12 -11.00 0.49
C TYR A 49 11.03 -9.97 -0.65
N SER A 50 11.05 -10.48 -1.88
CA SER A 50 10.85 -9.65 -3.07
C SER A 50 9.36 -9.44 -3.39
N ALA A 51 9.06 -8.37 -4.10
CA ALA A 51 7.70 -8.09 -4.59
C ALA A 51 7.18 -9.21 -5.50
N GLY A 52 8.05 -9.79 -6.33
CA GLY A 52 7.70 -10.92 -7.19
C GLY A 52 7.29 -12.16 -6.42
N TYR A 53 7.99 -12.46 -5.33
CA TYR A 53 7.62 -13.57 -4.45
C TYR A 53 6.25 -13.35 -3.79
N ILE A 54 6.02 -12.15 -3.26
CA ILE A 54 4.73 -11.80 -2.64
C ILE A 54 3.61 -11.81 -3.69
N HIS A 55 3.86 -11.30 -4.91
CA HIS A 55 2.92 -11.41 -6.02
C HIS A 55 2.52 -12.87 -6.28
N GLN A 56 3.48 -13.79 -6.31
CA GLN A 56 3.22 -15.22 -6.52
C GLN A 56 2.36 -15.80 -5.39
N LEU A 57 2.64 -15.45 -4.13
CA LEU A 57 1.83 -15.89 -2.99
C LEU A 57 0.37 -15.44 -3.12
N PHE A 58 0.13 -14.20 -3.55
CA PHE A 58 -1.22 -13.71 -3.81
C PHE A 58 -1.89 -14.44 -4.96
N LYS A 59 -1.13 -14.80 -5.99
CA LYS A 59 -1.67 -15.50 -7.16
C LYS A 59 -2.16 -16.91 -6.83
N VAL A 60 -1.46 -17.61 -5.94
CA VAL A 60 -1.84 -18.96 -5.48
C VAL A 60 -2.69 -18.93 -4.20
N SER A 61 -3.10 -17.74 -3.75
CA SER A 61 -3.92 -17.53 -2.55
C SER A 61 -3.31 -18.07 -1.25
N GLU A 62 -1.99 -17.99 -1.13
CA GLU A 62 -1.27 -18.38 0.09
C GLU A 62 -1.43 -17.36 1.21
N ILE A 63 -1.74 -17.84 2.41
CA ILE A 63 -1.95 -17.01 3.60
C ILE A 63 -0.70 -16.20 3.96
N LEU A 64 0.49 -16.72 3.70
CA LEU A 64 1.75 -16.01 3.93
C LEU A 64 1.80 -14.67 3.18
N GLY A 65 1.28 -14.60 1.95
CA GLY A 65 1.20 -13.35 1.19
C GLY A 65 0.39 -12.28 1.91
N TYR A 66 -0.77 -12.65 2.46
CA TYR A 66 -1.62 -11.73 3.22
C TYR A 66 -0.95 -11.26 4.51
N ARG A 67 -0.26 -12.17 5.20
CA ARG A 67 0.50 -11.85 6.41
C ARG A 67 1.63 -10.85 6.12
N LEU A 68 2.45 -11.11 5.11
CA LEU A 68 3.58 -10.26 4.73
C LEU A 68 3.11 -8.86 4.30
N ALA A 69 2.06 -8.78 3.49
CA ALA A 69 1.46 -7.51 3.10
C ALA A 69 0.90 -6.74 4.32
N THR A 70 0.31 -7.43 5.27
CA THR A 70 -0.20 -6.83 6.52
C THR A 70 0.94 -6.27 7.37
N ILE A 71 2.04 -7.01 7.53
CA ILE A 71 3.24 -6.56 8.26
C ILE A 71 3.78 -5.28 7.63
N HIS A 72 3.89 -5.24 6.30
CA HIS A 72 4.35 -4.05 5.59
C HIS A 72 3.43 -2.85 5.82
N ASN A 73 2.12 -3.01 5.63
CA ASN A 73 1.17 -1.91 5.76
C ASN A 73 1.09 -1.37 7.19
N LEU A 74 1.15 -2.23 8.20
CA LEU A 74 1.18 -1.81 9.60
C LEU A 74 2.49 -1.07 9.93
N PHE A 75 3.62 -1.55 9.43
CA PHE A 75 4.90 -0.88 9.60
C PHE A 75 4.89 0.51 8.96
N PHE A 76 4.36 0.62 7.73
CA PHE A 76 4.23 1.88 7.02
C PHE A 76 3.44 2.92 7.83
N LEU A 77 2.26 2.57 8.33
CA LEU A 77 1.44 3.49 9.11
C LEU A 77 2.07 3.83 10.47
N LYS A 78 2.69 2.84 11.14
CA LYS A 78 3.45 3.10 12.37
C LYS A 78 4.56 4.12 12.12
N GLN A 79 5.35 3.94 11.06
CA GLN A 79 6.43 4.85 10.71
C GLN A 79 5.91 6.25 10.34
N LEU A 80 4.79 6.32 9.61
CA LEU A 80 4.12 7.58 9.30
C LEU A 80 3.73 8.33 10.59
N MET A 81 3.15 7.64 11.56
CA MET A 81 2.76 8.25 12.84
C MET A 81 3.96 8.73 13.64
N VAL A 82 5.07 8.00 13.63
CA VAL A 82 6.33 8.43 14.25
C VAL A 82 6.85 9.71 13.57
N ASN A 83 6.84 9.75 12.25
CA ASN A 83 7.29 10.92 11.49
C ASN A 83 6.40 12.15 11.74
N ILE A 84 5.08 11.97 11.79
CA ILE A 84 4.12 13.03 12.15
C ILE A 84 4.44 13.58 13.55
N ARG A 85 4.61 12.70 14.54
CA ARG A 85 4.93 13.11 15.91
C ARG A 85 6.22 13.92 15.96
N ASN A 86 7.28 13.44 15.32
CA ASN A 86 8.57 14.11 15.29
C ASN A 86 8.48 15.49 14.60
N SER A 87 7.72 15.59 13.51
CA SER A 87 7.51 16.87 12.81
C SER A 87 6.75 17.88 13.66
N ILE A 88 5.82 17.46 14.51
CA ILE A 88 5.12 18.32 15.46
C ILE A 88 6.09 18.80 16.53
N LEU A 89 6.89 17.91 17.12
CA LEU A 89 7.87 18.26 18.16
C LEU A 89 8.94 19.22 17.65
N ASN A 90 9.30 19.13 16.38
CA ASN A 90 10.29 20.00 15.74
C ASN A 90 9.67 21.25 15.06
N ASN A 91 8.36 21.50 15.22
CA ASN A 91 7.64 22.61 14.59
C ASN A 91 7.73 22.63 13.05
N THR A 92 7.90 21.46 12.42
CA THR A 92 8.02 21.29 10.95
C THR A 92 6.82 20.57 10.32
N PHE A 93 5.72 20.44 11.05
CA PHE A 93 4.56 19.65 10.61
C PHE A 93 3.98 20.13 9.28
N ASN A 94 3.85 21.44 9.06
CA ASN A 94 3.29 21.97 7.82
C ASN A 94 4.15 21.61 6.60
N SER A 95 5.47 21.71 6.72
CA SER A 95 6.41 21.32 5.67
C SER A 95 6.33 19.82 5.39
N PHE A 96 6.33 18.99 6.42
CA PHE A 96 6.18 17.54 6.32
C PHE A 96 4.86 17.14 5.65
N LYS A 97 3.75 17.76 6.07
CA LYS A 97 2.43 17.52 5.49
C LYS A 97 2.41 17.84 4.01
N ASN A 98 2.92 19.01 3.60
CA ASN A 98 2.91 19.44 2.20
C ASN A 98 3.80 18.52 1.34
N GLU A 99 4.97 18.15 1.81
CA GLU A 99 5.86 17.21 1.14
C GLU A 99 5.21 15.82 0.99
N PHE A 100 4.64 15.29 2.06
CA PHE A 100 3.96 14.00 2.02
C PHE A 100 2.79 14.00 1.03
N LEU A 101 1.91 15.00 1.08
CA LEU A 101 0.74 15.10 0.20
C LEU A 101 1.11 15.35 -1.25
N SER A 102 2.22 16.02 -1.54
CA SER A 102 2.69 16.21 -2.92
C SER A 102 3.23 14.92 -3.54
N ASN A 103 3.83 14.06 -2.74
CA ASN A 103 4.41 12.79 -3.20
C ASN A 103 3.41 11.63 -3.19
N TYR A 104 2.46 11.64 -2.24
CA TYR A 104 1.48 10.57 -2.09
C TYR A 104 0.33 10.73 -3.08
N GLN A 105 0.28 9.84 -4.07
CA GLN A 105 -0.81 9.78 -5.04
C GLN A 105 -1.86 8.77 -4.55
N PRO A 106 -3.03 9.20 -4.05
CA PRO A 106 -4.15 8.29 -3.83
C PRO A 106 -4.56 7.69 -5.18
N THR A 107 -5.23 6.56 -5.13
CA THR A 107 -5.71 5.85 -6.34
C THR A 107 -6.28 6.82 -7.37
N ASN A 108 -5.88 6.68 -8.63
CA ASN A 108 -6.44 7.47 -9.73
C ASN A 108 -7.98 7.29 -9.76
N GLU A 109 -8.69 8.31 -9.30
CA GLU A 109 -10.16 8.23 -9.17
C GLU A 109 -10.85 8.06 -10.52
N ILE A 110 -10.28 8.62 -11.59
CA ILE A 110 -10.81 8.49 -12.95
C ILE A 110 -10.79 7.01 -13.36
N ALA A 111 -9.64 6.35 -13.23
CA ALA A 111 -9.50 4.92 -13.54
C ALA A 111 -10.43 4.05 -12.68
N ARG A 112 -10.59 4.42 -11.40
CA ARG A 112 -11.51 3.72 -10.48
C ARG A 112 -12.96 3.89 -10.91
N MET A 113 -13.38 5.08 -11.32
CA MET A 113 -14.73 5.35 -11.79
C MET A 113 -15.03 4.64 -13.12
N GLU A 114 -14.07 4.60 -14.03
CA GLU A 114 -14.18 3.86 -15.29
C GLU A 114 -14.32 2.35 -15.05
N GLN A 115 -13.49 1.78 -14.18
CA GLN A 115 -13.58 0.36 -13.81
C GLN A 115 -14.94 0.04 -13.16
N LYS A 116 -15.42 0.90 -12.27
CA LYS A 116 -16.75 0.76 -11.66
C LYS A 116 -17.86 0.81 -12.70
N LYS A 117 -17.75 1.72 -13.66
CA LYS A 117 -18.72 1.86 -14.77
C LYS A 117 -18.74 0.63 -15.67
N GLN A 118 -17.57 0.09 -16.01
CA GLN A 118 -17.45 -1.15 -16.79
C GLN A 118 -18.02 -2.37 -16.03
N TRP A 119 -17.72 -2.46 -14.74
CA TRP A 119 -18.24 -3.54 -13.89
C TRP A 119 -19.78 -3.49 -13.77
N LEU A 120 -20.37 -2.31 -13.63
CA LEU A 120 -21.82 -2.12 -13.60
C LEU A 120 -22.47 -2.49 -14.95
N LYS A 121 -21.86 -2.09 -16.06
CA LYS A 121 -22.33 -2.49 -17.42
C LYS A 121 -22.33 -4.00 -17.62
N GLY A 122 -21.28 -4.68 -17.18
CA GLY A 122 -21.17 -6.14 -17.30
C GLY A 122 -22.19 -6.93 -16.49
N ARG A 123 -22.88 -6.28 -15.53
CA ARG A 123 -23.94 -6.90 -14.71
C ARG A 123 -25.35 -6.48 -15.09
N ASN A 124 -25.53 -5.71 -16.17
CA ASN A 124 -26.82 -5.14 -16.58
C ASN A 124 -27.56 -4.37 -15.42
N ILE A 125 -26.79 -3.79 -14.50
CA ILE A 125 -27.30 -2.99 -13.41
C ILE A 125 -27.17 -1.53 -13.81
N ILE A 126 -27.96 -1.13 -14.76
CA ILE A 126 -28.21 0.28 -15.12
C ILE A 126 -29.68 0.43 -15.42
#